data_8b7e0ca1959d2a99a69de9b115e5a300
#
_entry.id   8b7e0ca1959d2a99a69de9b115e5a300
#
_cell.length_a   1.000
_cell.length_b   1.000
_cell.length_c   1.000
_cell.angle_alpha   90.00
_cell.angle_beta   90.00
_cell.angle_gamma   90.00
#
_symmetry.space_group_name_H-M   'P 1'
#
loop_
_entity.id
_entity.type
_entity.pdbx_description
1 polymer ?
#
loop_
_entity_poly.entity_id
_entity_poly.type
_entity_poly.pdbx_seq_one_letter_code
_entity_poly.pdbx_strand_id
1 'polypeptide(L)'
;MLFEGKVADGPFPTLAGPGIALIPSALSHRGRLLEILATPQVRRWWDAPDQPEGWPADDPTEPDTVRYTIALDPGRGAEPTVVGLIQYAEMNVPEYRHAGIDIFTDPAVHGRGIGKASMRTLADFLFAERGHHRLVIDPAAANAAAIGCYTAVGFKPVGLMRQYERNIDGNGWHDGLLMDLLPDDLG
;
A
#
# COMPACT_ATOMS: atom_id res chain seq x y z
N MET A 1 1.35 24.90 -2.54
CA MET A 1 2.74 24.80 -2.03
C MET A 1 3.17 23.41 -2.45
N LEU A 2 4.06 23.31 -3.46
CA LEU A 2 4.53 22.02 -3.97
C LEU A 2 5.47 21.43 -2.91
N PHE A 3 5.09 20.31 -2.33
CA PHE A 3 5.92 19.56 -1.40
C PHE A 3 6.97 18.79 -2.23
N GLU A 4 8.21 19.25 -2.25
CA GLU A 4 9.33 18.45 -2.74
C GLU A 4 9.65 17.38 -1.68
N GLY A 5 8.93 16.26 -1.72
CA GLY A 5 9.32 15.05 -1.02
C GLY A 5 10.55 14.46 -1.72
N LYS A 6 11.70 14.37 -1.06
CA LYS A 6 12.79 13.53 -1.54
C LYS A 6 12.43 12.08 -1.26
N VAL A 7 12.46 11.23 -2.31
CA VAL A 7 12.52 9.77 -2.11
C VAL A 7 13.64 9.46 -1.11
N ALA A 8 13.33 8.67 -0.11
CA ALA A 8 14.32 8.21 0.82
C ALA A 8 15.47 7.51 0.09
N ASP A 9 16.70 7.95 0.30
CA ASP A 9 17.88 7.29 -0.26
C ASP A 9 17.90 5.81 0.18
N GLY A 10 17.81 4.87 -0.81
CA GLY A 10 17.79 3.41 -0.60
C GLY A 10 19.16 2.77 -0.70
N PRO A 11 19.35 1.48 -0.37
CA PRO A 11 18.55 0.38 -0.89
C PRO A 11 17.39 0.00 0.03
N PHE A 12 16.23 -0.28 -0.56
CA PHE A 12 15.08 -0.79 0.19
C PHE A 12 15.26 -2.30 0.43
N PRO A 13 15.29 -2.77 1.71
CA PRO A 13 15.47 -4.19 1.99
C PRO A 13 14.19 -4.99 1.69
N THR A 14 14.32 -6.27 1.42
CA THR A 14 13.20 -7.19 1.53
C THR A 14 12.75 -7.30 2.98
N LEU A 15 11.46 -7.10 3.24
CA LEU A 15 10.89 -7.20 4.58
C LEU A 15 10.19 -8.55 4.73
N ALA A 16 10.60 -9.33 5.73
CA ALA A 16 10.00 -10.64 6.02
C ALA A 16 8.87 -10.49 7.04
N GLY A 17 7.70 -11.04 6.72
CA GLY A 17 6.54 -11.09 7.61
C GLY A 17 5.96 -12.50 7.72
N PRO A 18 4.97 -12.72 8.59
CA PRO A 18 4.36 -14.03 8.79
C PRO A 18 3.74 -14.59 7.49
N GLY A 19 4.43 -15.56 6.86
CA GLY A 19 4.00 -16.22 5.62
C GLY A 19 4.06 -15.36 4.36
N ILE A 20 4.69 -14.18 4.43
CA ILE A 20 4.88 -13.25 3.31
C ILE A 20 6.28 -12.65 3.30
N ALA A 21 6.67 -12.16 2.14
CA ALA A 21 7.79 -11.23 2.00
C ALA A 21 7.31 -9.99 1.21
N LEU A 22 7.73 -8.80 1.63
CA LEU A 22 7.61 -7.57 0.86
C LEU A 22 8.93 -7.36 0.13
N ILE A 23 8.93 -7.58 -1.18
CA ILE A 23 10.11 -7.52 -2.03
C ILE A 23 10.09 -6.18 -2.78
N PRO A 24 11.18 -5.39 -2.80
CA PRO A 24 11.23 -4.18 -3.63
C PRO A 24 10.73 -4.49 -5.04
N SER A 25 9.78 -3.69 -5.53
CA SER A 25 9.11 -3.98 -6.79
C SER A 25 10.09 -3.91 -7.97
N ALA A 26 9.93 -4.84 -8.92
CA ALA A 26 10.74 -4.93 -10.11
C ALA A 26 9.87 -5.12 -11.37
N LEU A 27 10.42 -4.80 -12.54
CA LEU A 27 9.69 -4.96 -13.81
C LEU A 27 9.25 -6.40 -14.09
N SER A 28 9.98 -7.38 -13.56
CA SER A 28 9.60 -8.80 -13.64
C SER A 28 8.28 -9.14 -12.95
N HIS A 29 7.86 -8.34 -11.97
CA HIS A 29 6.60 -8.53 -11.25
C HIS A 29 5.38 -7.94 -11.98
N ARG A 30 5.63 -7.03 -12.94
CA ARG A 30 4.59 -6.24 -13.62
C ARG A 30 3.46 -7.07 -14.20
N GLY A 31 3.79 -8.11 -14.95
CA GLY A 31 2.77 -8.93 -15.63
C GLY A 31 1.74 -9.46 -14.64
N ARG A 32 2.21 -10.06 -13.55
CA ARG A 32 1.31 -10.61 -12.53
C ARG A 32 0.54 -9.54 -11.77
N LEU A 33 1.15 -8.42 -11.45
CA LEU A 33 0.49 -7.31 -10.76
C LEU A 33 -0.62 -6.68 -11.62
N LEU A 34 -0.40 -6.53 -12.93
CA LEU A 34 -1.43 -6.04 -13.85
C LEU A 34 -2.59 -7.03 -14.00
N GLU A 35 -2.33 -8.34 -13.99
CA GLU A 35 -3.40 -9.36 -13.94
C GLU A 35 -4.28 -9.20 -12.70
N ILE A 36 -3.67 -8.98 -11.53
CA ILE A 36 -4.37 -8.77 -10.26
C ILE A 36 -5.21 -7.48 -10.32
N LEU A 37 -4.62 -6.37 -10.79
CA LEU A 37 -5.31 -5.09 -10.96
C LEU A 37 -6.53 -5.20 -11.90
N ALA A 38 -6.45 -6.04 -12.94
CA ALA A 38 -7.53 -6.25 -13.88
C ALA A 38 -8.73 -7.04 -13.30
N THR A 39 -8.57 -7.66 -12.11
CA THR A 39 -9.68 -8.37 -11.47
C THR A 39 -10.78 -7.39 -11.05
N PRO A 40 -12.10 -7.72 -11.21
CA PRO A 40 -13.19 -6.79 -10.89
C PRO A 40 -13.17 -6.30 -9.45
N GLN A 41 -12.72 -7.13 -8.50
CA GLN A 41 -12.65 -6.81 -7.08
C GLN A 41 -11.60 -5.75 -6.78
N VAL A 42 -10.43 -5.78 -7.44
CA VAL A 42 -9.35 -4.80 -7.27
C VAL A 42 -9.63 -3.56 -8.12
N ARG A 43 -9.98 -3.75 -9.41
CA ARG A 43 -10.26 -2.66 -10.34
C ARG A 43 -11.36 -1.71 -9.87
N ARG A 44 -12.22 -2.15 -8.98
CA ARG A 44 -13.27 -1.30 -8.39
C ARG A 44 -12.68 -0.17 -7.53
N TRP A 45 -11.48 -0.35 -6.99
CA TRP A 45 -10.85 0.53 -6.00
C TRP A 45 -9.48 1.05 -6.40
N TRP A 46 -8.90 0.49 -7.47
CA TRP A 46 -7.57 0.84 -7.95
C TRP A 46 -7.58 1.04 -9.46
N ASP A 47 -7.04 2.15 -9.91
CA ASP A 47 -6.78 2.38 -11.32
C ASP A 47 -5.53 1.63 -11.80
N ALA A 48 -5.50 1.36 -13.12
CA ALA A 48 -4.28 0.93 -13.76
C ALA A 48 -3.29 2.10 -13.81
N PRO A 49 -1.96 1.84 -13.74
CA PRO A 49 -0.97 2.90 -13.89
C PRO A 49 -1.07 3.56 -15.26
N ASP A 50 -0.99 4.89 -15.29
CA ASP A 50 -1.06 5.69 -16.54
C ASP A 50 0.10 5.36 -17.49
N GLN A 51 1.28 5.04 -16.95
CA GLN A 51 2.49 4.67 -17.68
C GLN A 51 3.01 3.31 -17.23
N PRO A 52 2.43 2.22 -17.76
CA PRO A 52 2.75 0.87 -17.26
C PRO A 52 4.16 0.37 -17.63
N GLU A 53 4.89 1.05 -18.51
CA GLU A 53 6.20 0.59 -19.01
C GLU A 53 7.24 0.50 -17.90
N GLY A 54 7.32 1.48 -17.02
CA GLY A 54 8.25 1.53 -15.86
C GLY A 54 7.68 0.92 -14.60
N TRP A 55 6.36 0.93 -14.48
CA TRP A 55 5.67 0.45 -13.29
C TRP A 55 5.86 -1.07 -13.09
N PRO A 56 6.01 -1.60 -11.87
CA PRO A 56 5.98 -0.93 -10.58
C PRO A 56 7.34 -0.47 -10.07
N ALA A 57 8.42 -0.67 -10.82
CA ALA A 57 9.78 -0.39 -10.36
C ALA A 57 10.12 1.10 -10.44
N ASP A 58 9.69 1.74 -11.52
CA ASP A 58 9.91 3.16 -11.78
C ASP A 58 8.63 3.75 -12.39
N ASP A 59 8.02 4.69 -11.69
CA ASP A 59 6.82 5.39 -12.16
C ASP A 59 7.07 6.88 -12.10
N PRO A 60 7.30 7.52 -13.25
CA PRO A 60 7.60 8.95 -13.30
C PRO A 60 6.42 9.83 -12.89
N THR A 61 5.21 9.30 -12.79
CA THR A 61 4.03 10.03 -12.31
C THR A 61 3.96 10.07 -10.78
N GLU A 62 4.63 9.13 -10.11
CA GLU A 62 4.69 9.04 -8.65
C GLU A 62 6.13 8.78 -8.16
N PRO A 63 7.05 9.73 -8.38
CA PRO A 63 8.48 9.53 -8.13
C PRO A 63 8.83 9.36 -6.64
N ASP A 64 7.96 9.83 -5.75
CA ASP A 64 8.17 9.78 -4.29
C ASP A 64 7.54 8.53 -3.64
N THR A 65 7.00 7.62 -4.45
CA THR A 65 6.33 6.42 -3.96
C THR A 65 7.26 5.21 -3.99
N VAL A 66 7.44 4.60 -2.82
CA VAL A 66 8.20 3.35 -2.68
C VAL A 66 7.25 2.16 -2.75
N ARG A 67 7.52 1.22 -3.66
CA ARG A 67 6.66 0.07 -3.94
C ARG A 67 7.31 -1.24 -3.56
N TYR A 68 6.54 -2.06 -2.85
CA TYR A 68 6.88 -3.45 -2.55
C TYR A 68 5.87 -4.40 -3.18
N THR A 69 6.37 -5.43 -3.83
CA THR A 69 5.56 -6.57 -4.26
C THR A 69 5.32 -7.48 -3.07
N ILE A 70 4.06 -7.83 -2.81
CA ILE A 70 3.69 -8.82 -1.81
C ILE A 70 3.84 -10.20 -2.42
N ALA A 71 4.71 -11.01 -1.85
CA ALA A 71 4.93 -12.39 -2.26
C ALA A 71 4.63 -13.35 -1.11
N LEU A 72 3.98 -14.48 -1.42
CA LEU A 72 3.88 -15.59 -0.47
C LEU A 72 5.25 -16.23 -0.33
N ASP A 73 5.67 -16.50 0.90
CA ASP A 73 6.88 -17.29 1.15
C ASP A 73 6.60 -18.76 0.78
N PRO A 74 7.23 -19.29 -0.26
CA PRO A 74 6.98 -20.65 -0.70
C PRO A 74 7.71 -21.69 0.15
N GLY A 75 8.49 -21.26 1.16
CA GLY A 75 9.43 -22.12 1.85
C GLY A 75 10.69 -22.39 1.02
N ARG A 76 11.54 -23.30 1.50
CA ARG A 76 12.87 -23.55 0.89
C ARG A 76 12.76 -24.00 -0.57
N GLY A 77 13.30 -23.18 -1.48
CA GLY A 77 13.68 -23.59 -2.84
C GLY A 77 12.63 -23.41 -3.94
N ALA A 78 11.51 -22.77 -3.68
CA ALA A 78 10.56 -22.38 -4.72
C ALA A 78 10.56 -20.87 -4.96
N GLU A 79 10.17 -20.42 -6.16
CA GLU A 79 10.01 -19.00 -6.48
C GLU A 79 8.84 -18.39 -5.71
N PRO A 80 8.99 -17.15 -5.19
CA PRO A 80 7.92 -16.46 -4.50
C PRO A 80 6.69 -16.24 -5.39
N THR A 81 5.51 -16.53 -4.87
CA THR A 81 4.26 -16.27 -5.60
C THR A 81 3.79 -14.84 -5.36
N VAL A 82 3.80 -14.02 -6.40
CA VAL A 82 3.30 -12.64 -6.36
C VAL A 82 1.78 -12.62 -6.16
N VAL A 83 1.33 -11.95 -5.09
CA VAL A 83 -0.09 -11.88 -4.69
C VAL A 83 -0.60 -10.46 -4.43
N GLY A 84 0.20 -9.43 -4.69
CA GLY A 84 -0.25 -8.05 -4.54
C GLY A 84 0.90 -7.05 -4.51
N LEU A 85 0.55 -5.82 -4.22
CA LEU A 85 1.46 -4.70 -4.07
C LEU A 85 1.06 -3.90 -2.84
N ILE A 86 2.05 -3.41 -2.11
CA ILE A 86 1.89 -2.41 -1.06
C ILE A 86 2.89 -1.28 -1.33
N GLN A 87 2.46 -0.05 -1.17
CA GLN A 87 3.30 1.11 -1.40
C GLN A 87 3.17 2.12 -0.27
N TYR A 88 4.16 3.00 -0.17
CA TYR A 88 4.08 4.15 0.71
C TYR A 88 4.73 5.38 0.10
N ALA A 89 4.24 6.55 0.50
CA ALA A 89 4.84 7.84 0.21
C ALA A 89 5.12 8.58 1.53
N GLU A 90 6.30 9.22 1.63
CA GLU A 90 6.71 9.93 2.84
C GLU A 90 6.42 11.43 2.75
N MET A 91 5.71 11.96 3.72
CA MET A 91 5.65 13.39 3.99
C MET A 91 6.80 13.74 4.94
N ASN A 92 7.86 14.34 4.41
CA ASN A 92 9.10 14.62 5.15
C ASN A 92 9.22 16.04 5.70
N VAL A 93 8.15 16.84 5.67
CA VAL A 93 8.11 18.14 6.37
C VAL A 93 8.13 17.88 7.86
N PRO A 94 9.13 18.40 8.62
CA PRO A 94 9.34 18.00 10.02
C PRO A 94 8.11 18.14 10.92
N GLU A 95 7.34 19.21 10.73
CA GLU A 95 6.15 19.52 11.54
C GLU A 95 4.96 18.59 11.25
N TYR A 96 4.96 17.92 10.09
CA TYR A 96 3.83 17.09 9.61
C TYR A 96 4.30 15.70 9.16
N ARG A 97 5.48 15.27 9.57
CA ARG A 97 6.12 14.05 9.08
C ARG A 97 5.28 12.81 9.35
N HIS A 98 4.89 12.10 8.29
CA HIS A 98 4.15 10.84 8.34
C HIS A 98 4.38 10.04 7.06
N ALA A 99 3.86 8.82 6.97
CA ALA A 99 3.80 8.09 5.71
C ALA A 99 2.36 7.70 5.38
N GLY A 100 1.97 7.87 4.12
CA GLY A 100 0.73 7.34 3.54
C GLY A 100 0.99 5.94 2.97
N ILE A 101 0.03 5.03 3.10
CA ILE A 101 0.15 3.64 2.64
C ILE A 101 -1.04 3.28 1.76
N ASP A 102 -0.76 2.55 0.66
CA ASP A 102 -1.79 1.95 -0.18
C ASP A 102 -1.47 0.47 -0.43
N ILE A 103 -2.50 -0.36 -0.58
CA ILE A 103 -2.34 -1.81 -0.76
C ILE A 103 -3.45 -2.40 -1.62
N PHE A 104 -3.07 -3.31 -2.52
CA PHE A 104 -4.01 -4.26 -3.11
C PHE A 104 -3.46 -5.68 -3.06
N THR A 105 -4.36 -6.66 -2.99
CA THR A 105 -4.02 -8.09 -2.99
C THR A 105 -4.90 -8.86 -3.95
N ASP A 106 -4.37 -9.96 -4.49
CA ASP A 106 -5.12 -10.91 -5.32
C ASP A 106 -6.36 -11.39 -4.56
N PRO A 107 -7.57 -11.31 -5.17
CA PRO A 107 -8.78 -11.86 -4.56
C PRO A 107 -8.67 -13.34 -4.14
N ALA A 108 -7.82 -14.12 -4.80
CA ALA A 108 -7.57 -15.53 -4.45
C ALA A 108 -6.96 -15.73 -3.05
N VAL A 109 -6.36 -14.68 -2.46
CA VAL A 109 -5.78 -14.74 -1.11
C VAL A 109 -6.57 -13.95 -0.08
N HIS A 110 -7.72 -13.38 -0.45
CA HIS A 110 -8.58 -12.66 0.50
C HIS A 110 -9.04 -13.60 1.63
N GLY A 111 -9.23 -13.04 2.83
CA GLY A 111 -9.62 -13.81 4.02
C GLY A 111 -8.51 -14.66 4.66
N ARG A 112 -7.31 -14.72 4.05
CA ARG A 112 -6.16 -15.49 4.57
C ARG A 112 -5.21 -14.68 5.45
N GLY A 113 -5.54 -13.43 5.76
CA GLY A 113 -4.72 -12.56 6.60
C GLY A 113 -3.51 -11.92 5.89
N ILE A 114 -3.34 -12.12 4.58
CA ILE A 114 -2.21 -11.60 3.81
C ILE A 114 -2.13 -10.07 3.85
N GLY A 115 -3.25 -9.37 3.62
CA GLY A 115 -3.30 -7.91 3.71
C GLY A 115 -2.90 -7.40 5.10
N LYS A 116 -3.41 -8.03 6.17
CA LYS A 116 -3.04 -7.69 7.55
C LYS A 116 -1.55 -7.91 7.80
N ALA A 117 -1.00 -9.05 7.40
CA ALA A 117 0.43 -9.37 7.57
C ALA A 117 1.31 -8.34 6.82
N SER A 118 0.95 -8.00 5.58
CA SER A 118 1.68 -7.03 4.76
C SER A 118 1.69 -5.63 5.39
N MET A 119 0.50 -5.16 5.83
CA MET A 119 0.37 -3.86 6.49
C MET A 119 1.21 -3.78 7.77
N ARG A 120 1.18 -4.82 8.63
CA ARG A 120 1.97 -4.86 9.87
C ARG A 120 3.46 -4.85 9.57
N THR A 121 3.92 -5.69 8.64
CA THR A 121 5.33 -5.78 8.25
C THR A 121 5.85 -4.44 7.73
N LEU A 122 5.07 -3.73 6.90
CA LEU A 122 5.45 -2.41 6.43
C LEU A 122 5.40 -1.36 7.55
N ALA A 123 4.37 -1.39 8.40
CA ALA A 123 4.24 -0.45 9.53
C ALA A 123 5.40 -0.58 10.51
N ASP A 124 5.80 -1.80 10.88
CA ASP A 124 6.99 -2.05 11.72
C ASP A 124 8.24 -1.41 11.11
N PHE A 125 8.48 -1.61 9.82
CA PHE A 125 9.60 -0.99 9.11
C PHE A 125 9.54 0.54 9.13
N LEU A 126 8.37 1.12 8.83
CA LEU A 126 8.19 2.57 8.79
C LEU A 126 8.38 3.23 10.16
N PHE A 127 7.95 2.58 11.24
CA PHE A 127 8.15 3.05 12.60
C PHE A 127 9.60 2.87 13.07
N ALA A 128 10.15 1.65 12.95
CA ALA A 128 11.43 1.30 13.55
C ALA A 128 12.63 1.81 12.74
N GLU A 129 12.60 1.67 11.41
CA GLU A 129 13.75 1.97 10.55
C GLU A 129 13.64 3.34 9.87
N ARG A 130 12.40 3.75 9.49
CA ARG A 130 12.16 5.05 8.87
C ARG A 130 11.86 6.15 9.89
N GLY A 131 11.57 5.79 11.15
CA GLY A 131 11.34 6.71 12.26
C GLY A 131 10.10 7.59 12.11
N HIS A 132 9.06 7.11 11.39
CA HIS A 132 7.77 7.79 11.38
C HIS A 132 7.09 7.65 12.74
N HIS A 133 6.32 8.67 13.12
CA HIS A 133 5.51 8.64 14.35
C HIS A 133 4.03 8.38 14.05
N ARG A 134 3.63 8.45 12.78
CA ARG A 134 2.25 8.30 12.32
C ARG A 134 2.21 7.74 10.90
N LEU A 135 1.33 6.79 10.66
CA LEU A 135 0.99 6.28 9.33
C LEU A 135 -0.46 6.62 9.02
N VAL A 136 -0.77 6.86 7.75
CA VAL A 136 -2.15 7.17 7.31
C VAL A 136 -2.54 6.27 6.15
N ILE A 137 -3.85 6.03 6.02
CA ILE A 137 -4.47 5.35 4.90
C ILE A 137 -5.88 5.90 4.72
N ASP A 138 -6.38 5.96 3.50
CA ASP A 138 -7.64 6.65 3.17
C ASP A 138 -8.53 5.82 2.21
N PRO A 139 -8.94 4.61 2.62
CA PRO A 139 -9.81 3.79 1.79
C PRO A 139 -11.10 4.52 1.41
N ALA A 140 -11.64 4.21 0.24
CA ALA A 140 -13.01 4.61 -0.09
C ALA A 140 -13.95 4.24 1.07
N ALA A 141 -14.78 5.17 1.54
CA ALA A 141 -15.68 4.96 2.69
C ALA A 141 -16.64 3.79 2.50
N ALA A 142 -16.94 3.42 1.24
CA ALA A 142 -17.75 2.26 0.88
C ALA A 142 -16.99 0.93 0.90
N ASN A 143 -15.65 0.93 1.05
CA ASN A 143 -14.81 -0.27 1.06
C ASN A 143 -14.72 -0.88 2.47
N ALA A 144 -15.83 -1.45 2.95
CA ALA A 144 -15.91 -2.04 4.28
C ALA A 144 -14.87 -3.16 4.53
N ALA A 145 -14.47 -3.89 3.47
CA ALA A 145 -13.49 -4.96 3.59
C ALA A 145 -12.09 -4.40 3.90
N ALA A 146 -11.68 -3.34 3.21
CA ALA A 146 -10.40 -2.66 3.48
C ALA A 146 -10.41 -2.00 4.87
N ILE A 147 -11.46 -1.26 5.21
CA ILE A 147 -11.62 -0.63 6.53
C ILE A 147 -11.52 -1.68 7.65
N GLY A 148 -12.21 -2.83 7.51
CA GLY A 148 -12.13 -3.91 8.48
C GLY A 148 -10.72 -4.51 8.61
N CYS A 149 -10.00 -4.66 7.49
CA CYS A 149 -8.60 -5.10 7.49
C CYS A 149 -7.70 -4.11 8.24
N TYR A 150 -7.81 -2.81 7.95
CA TYR A 150 -6.97 -1.78 8.56
C TYR A 150 -7.28 -1.62 10.05
N THR A 151 -8.55 -1.65 10.43
CA THR A 151 -8.95 -1.69 11.86
C THR A 151 -8.35 -2.88 12.60
N ALA A 152 -8.29 -4.07 11.96
CA ALA A 152 -7.67 -5.26 12.55
C ALA A 152 -6.13 -5.17 12.65
N VAL A 153 -5.48 -4.26 11.94
CA VAL A 153 -4.04 -3.91 12.10
C VAL A 153 -3.84 -2.98 13.30
N GLY A 154 -4.80 -2.10 13.57
CA GLY A 154 -4.75 -1.09 14.63
C GLY A 154 -5.08 0.32 14.15
N PHE A 155 -5.32 0.52 12.84
CA PHE A 155 -5.71 1.84 12.32
C PHE A 155 -7.04 2.29 12.93
N LYS A 156 -7.11 3.57 13.28
CA LYS A 156 -8.29 4.22 13.85
C LYS A 156 -8.87 5.25 12.88
N PRO A 157 -10.20 5.37 12.77
CA PRO A 157 -10.83 6.41 11.97
C PRO A 157 -10.49 7.81 12.51
N VAL A 158 -10.02 8.69 11.62
CA VAL A 158 -9.81 10.12 11.88
C VAL A 158 -11.02 10.94 11.45
N GLY A 159 -11.52 10.68 10.24
CA GLY A 159 -12.68 11.40 9.74
C GLY A 159 -13.05 11.10 8.30
N LEU A 160 -14.29 11.40 7.95
CA LEU A 160 -14.81 11.26 6.60
C LEU A 160 -14.39 12.45 5.74
N MET A 161 -13.76 12.16 4.61
CA MET A 161 -13.40 13.13 3.58
C MET A 161 -14.46 13.06 2.47
N ARG A 162 -15.31 14.09 2.38
CA ARG A 162 -16.41 14.11 1.41
C ARG A 162 -15.92 14.43 0.01
N GLN A 163 -16.37 13.66 -1.00
CA GLN A 163 -16.00 13.83 -2.42
C GLN A 163 -14.47 13.91 -2.59
N TYR A 164 -13.78 13.00 -1.95
CA TYR A 164 -12.33 13.04 -1.81
C TYR A 164 -11.62 12.56 -3.07
N GLU A 165 -12.06 11.45 -3.63
CA GLU A 165 -11.40 10.81 -4.76
C GLU A 165 -12.36 10.65 -5.93
N ARG A 166 -11.83 10.81 -7.15
CA ARG A 166 -12.61 10.63 -8.37
C ARG A 166 -12.93 9.16 -8.59
N ASN A 167 -14.18 8.88 -8.99
CA ASN A 167 -14.55 7.52 -9.35
C ASN A 167 -13.75 7.03 -10.55
N ILE A 168 -13.34 5.77 -10.54
CA ILE A 168 -12.56 5.11 -11.61
C ILE A 168 -13.25 5.17 -12.97
N ASP A 169 -14.59 5.16 -13.01
CA ASP A 169 -15.35 5.35 -14.24
C ASP A 169 -15.38 6.80 -14.75
N GLY A 170 -14.72 7.71 -14.04
CA GLY A 170 -14.67 9.13 -14.35
C GLY A 170 -15.93 9.92 -14.02
N ASN A 171 -16.98 9.27 -13.50
CA ASN A 171 -18.28 9.87 -13.20
C ASN A 171 -18.43 10.24 -11.72
N GLY A 172 -18.06 11.47 -11.39
CA GLY A 172 -18.22 12.01 -10.04
C GLY A 172 -17.10 11.62 -9.07
N TRP A 173 -17.40 11.73 -7.79
CA TRP A 173 -16.45 11.60 -6.69
C TRP A 173 -17.04 10.71 -5.61
N HIS A 174 -16.22 10.03 -4.87
CA HIS A 174 -16.62 9.27 -3.69
C HIS A 174 -15.94 9.78 -2.42
N ASP A 175 -16.53 9.42 -1.29
CA ASP A 175 -16.00 9.78 0.01
C ASP A 175 -14.87 8.82 0.39
N GLY A 176 -13.81 9.36 0.99
CA GLY A 176 -12.72 8.61 1.62
C GLY A 176 -12.89 8.59 3.15
N LEU A 177 -12.40 7.56 3.80
CA LEU A 177 -12.28 7.51 5.25
C LEU A 177 -10.80 7.62 5.63
N LEU A 178 -10.38 8.80 6.10
CA LEU A 178 -9.01 8.91 6.64
C LEU A 178 -8.89 8.09 7.92
N MET A 179 -7.91 7.23 7.96
CA MET A 179 -7.53 6.43 9.13
C MET A 179 -6.05 6.65 9.45
N ASP A 180 -5.66 6.56 10.71
CA ASP A 180 -4.26 6.63 11.11
C ASP A 180 -3.86 5.49 12.06
N LEU A 181 -2.55 5.28 12.15
CA LEU A 181 -1.92 4.31 13.03
C LEU A 181 -0.74 4.98 13.73
N LEU A 182 -0.68 4.88 15.04
CA LEU A 182 0.46 5.26 15.85
C LEU A 182 1.23 4.02 16.32
N PRO A 183 2.52 4.13 16.71
CA PRO A 183 3.30 2.97 17.16
C PRO A 183 2.61 2.15 18.26
N ASP A 184 1.98 2.81 19.23
CA ASP A 184 1.29 2.16 20.35
C ASP A 184 -0.02 1.44 19.95
N ASP A 185 -0.54 1.71 18.75
CA ASP A 185 -1.77 1.09 18.23
C ASP A 185 -1.48 -0.18 17.42
N LEU A 186 -0.23 -0.40 17.04
CA LEU A 186 0.19 -1.58 16.28
C LEU A 186 0.17 -2.82 17.19
N GLY A 187 -0.95 -3.53 17.15
CA GLY A 187 -1.25 -4.65 18.04
C GLY A 187 -0.64 -6.01 17.63
#